data_ebc5a2431af8838d27977d48d01cfc1b
#
_entry.id   ebc5a2431af8838d27977d48d01cfc1b
#
_cell.length_a   1.000
_cell.length_b   1.000
_cell.length_c   1.000
_cell.angle_alpha   90.00
_cell.angle_beta   90.00
_cell.angle_gamma   90.00
#
_symmetry.space_group_name_H-M   'P 1'
#
loop_
_entity.id
_entity.type
_entity.pdbx_description
1 polymer ?
#
loop_
_entity_poly.entity_id
_entity_poly.type
_entity_poly.pdbx_seq_one_letter_code
_entity_poly.pdbx_strand_id
1 'polypeptide(L)' 'MKRKKDRKPKIVIKTRNGGCTKLYVNGKWQRKVTDIDFHGYVGNDGIIIECEYEKMKCNKNGCPIVVDNKLVKERHTVRI' A
#
# COMPACT_ATOMS: atom_id res chain seq x y z
N MET A 1 14.80 -21.20 16.23
CA MET A 1 14.38 -20.82 15.82
C MET A 1 13.64 -20.03 15.87
N LYS A 2 13.55 -19.67 15.52
CA LYS A 2 12.94 -18.96 15.45
C LYS A 2 12.11 -18.71 14.87
N ARG A 3 11.55 -18.49 14.88
CA ARG A 3 10.75 -18.32 14.33
C ARG A 3 9.97 -17.48 13.98
N LYS A 4 9.71 -17.19 13.79
CA LYS A 4 8.92 -16.64 12.99
C LYS A 4 7.58 -16.45 13.34
N LYS A 5 7.16 -16.87 14.24
CA LYS A 5 5.88 -16.68 14.76
C LYS A 5 5.61 -15.24 15.06
N ASP A 6 6.64 -14.44 15.11
CA ASP A 6 6.43 -13.05 15.34
C ASP A 6 6.22 -12.25 14.10
N ARG A 7 5.96 -12.93 13.02
CA ARG A 7 5.76 -12.22 11.80
C ARG A 7 4.58 -11.30 11.84
N LYS A 8 4.80 -10.07 11.48
CA LYS A 8 3.72 -9.13 11.36
C LYS A 8 3.02 -9.32 10.02
N PRO A 9 1.73 -9.02 9.95
CA PRO A 9 1.06 -9.05 8.65
C PRO A 9 1.78 -8.14 7.67
N LYS A 10 1.87 -8.59 6.44
CA LYS A 10 2.53 -7.78 5.43
C LYS A 10 1.70 -6.56 5.09
N ILE A 11 0.40 -6.72 5.04
CA ILE A 11 -0.51 -5.63 4.72
C ILE A 11 -1.54 -5.52 5.82
N VAL A 12 -1.74 -4.31 6.32
CA VAL A 12 -2.79 -4.02 7.28
C VAL A 12 -3.51 -2.77 6.82
N ILE A 13 -4.83 -2.85 6.75
CA ILE A 13 -5.65 -1.71 6.40
C ILE A 13 -6.56 -1.43 7.57
N LYS A 14 -6.50 -0.21 8.09
CA LYS A 14 -7.33 0.20 9.22
C LYS A 14 -8.29 1.28 8.77
N THR A 15 -9.56 1.08 9.09
CA THR A 15 -10.59 2.05 8.74
C THR A 15 -11.30 2.48 10.01
N ARG A 16 -11.91 3.66 9.96
CA ARG A 16 -12.68 4.18 11.07
C ARG A 16 -13.98 4.76 10.51
N ASN A 17 -15.03 4.69 11.29
CA ASN A 17 -16.30 5.30 10.89
C ASN A 17 -16.06 6.79 10.68
N GLY A 18 -16.35 7.24 9.46
CA GLY A 18 -16.19 8.65 9.13
C GLY A 18 -14.78 9.16 9.13
N GLY A 19 -13.81 8.24 9.20
CA GLY A 19 -12.41 8.62 9.24
C GLY A 19 -11.64 8.13 8.05
N CYS A 20 -10.36 8.39 8.08
CA CYS A 20 -9.47 8.00 6.99
C CYS A 20 -9.05 6.57 7.11
N THR A 21 -8.82 5.94 5.97
CA THR A 21 -8.25 4.61 5.92
C THR A 21 -6.74 4.71 5.93
N LYS A 22 -6.09 3.88 6.73
CA LYS A 22 -4.64 3.85 6.79
C LYS A 22 -4.13 2.54 6.28
N LEU A 23 -3.09 2.59 5.46
CA LEU A 23 -2.44 1.41 4.91
C LEU A 23 -1.07 1.24 5.54
N TYR A 24 -0.80 0.04 6.04
CA TYR A 24 0.51 -0.30 6.58
C TYR A 24 1.11 -1.42 5.74
N VAL A 25 2.35 -1.26 5.35
CA VAL A 25 3.08 -2.28 4.60
C VAL A 25 4.30 -2.68 5.43
N ASN A 26 4.37 -3.94 5.80
CA ASN A 26 5.44 -4.47 6.64
C ASN A 26 5.60 -3.66 7.93
N GLY A 27 4.45 -3.23 8.47
CA GLY A 27 4.45 -2.49 9.72
C GLY A 27 4.66 -1.00 9.57
N LYS A 28 4.89 -0.52 8.36
CA LYS A 28 5.11 0.91 8.15
C LYS A 28 3.88 1.57 7.55
N TRP A 29 3.48 2.67 8.14
CA TRP A 29 2.35 3.44 7.65
C TRP A 29 2.72 4.10 6.32
N GLN A 30 1.89 3.85 5.31
CA GLN A 30 2.08 4.45 4.00
C GLN A 30 1.21 5.69 3.93
N ARG A 31 1.85 6.84 3.78
CA ARG A 31 1.15 8.11 3.77
C ARG A 31 0.84 8.54 2.35
N LYS A 32 -0.20 9.35 2.21
CA LYS A 32 -0.57 9.95 0.91
C LYS A 32 -0.95 8.90 -0.13
N VAL A 33 -1.52 7.82 0.33
CA VAL A 33 -2.03 6.78 -0.56
C VAL A 33 -3.35 7.27 -1.15
N THR A 34 -3.48 7.14 -2.46
CA THR A 34 -4.70 7.58 -3.15
C THR A 34 -5.56 6.40 -3.58
N ASP A 35 -4.95 5.27 -3.86
CA ASP A 35 -5.68 4.11 -4.36
C ASP A 35 -5.08 2.84 -3.81
N ILE A 36 -5.93 1.88 -3.51
CA ILE A 36 -5.51 0.57 -3.05
C ILE A 36 -6.31 -0.46 -3.82
N ASP A 37 -5.64 -1.49 -4.30
CA ASP A 37 -6.29 -2.56 -5.03
C ASP A 37 -5.70 -3.90 -4.61
N PHE A 38 -6.56 -4.83 -4.23
CA PHE A 38 -6.15 -6.20 -3.92
C PHE A 38 -6.62 -7.11 -5.02
N HIS A 39 -5.77 -8.04 -5.43
CA HIS A 39 -6.20 -9.05 -6.37
C HIS A 39 -5.42 -10.33 -6.12
N GLY A 40 -5.98 -11.43 -6.58
CA GLY A 40 -5.35 -12.72 -6.45
C GLY A 40 -5.44 -13.49 -7.75
N TYR A 41 -4.50 -14.40 -7.94
CA TYR A 41 -4.50 -15.25 -9.11
C TYR A 41 -3.86 -16.58 -8.75
N VAL A 42 -4.13 -17.57 -9.59
CA VAL A 42 -3.64 -18.93 -9.33
C VAL A 42 -2.16 -19.00 -9.69
N GLY A 43 -1.37 -19.44 -8.73
CA GLY A 43 0.05 -19.71 -8.95
C GLY A 43 0.30 -21.20 -8.95
N ASN A 44 1.56 -21.59 -8.91
CA ASN A 44 1.94 -22.99 -8.93
C ASN A 44 1.53 -23.71 -7.67
N ASP A 45 1.65 -23.05 -6.54
CA ASP A 45 1.42 -23.69 -5.24
C ASP A 45 0.21 -23.15 -4.53
N GLY A 46 -0.70 -22.53 -5.24
CA GLY A 46 -1.87 -21.96 -4.63
C GLY A 46 -2.16 -20.58 -5.17
N ILE A 47 -2.88 -19.80 -4.39
CA ILE A 47 -3.29 -18.47 -4.82
C ILE A 47 -2.24 -17.46 -4.39
N ILE A 48 -1.84 -16.62 -5.32
CA ILE A 48 -0.93 -15.52 -5.06
C ILE A 48 -1.78 -14.27 -4.90
N ILE A 49 -1.56 -13.55 -3.81
CA ILE A 49 -2.30 -12.32 -3.54
C ILE A 49 -1.35 -11.15 -3.58
N GLU A 50 -1.74 -10.11 -4.29
CA GLU A 50 -0.96 -8.90 -4.41
C GLU A 50 -1.78 -7.70 -4.01
N CYS A 51 -1.12 -6.73 -3.39
CA CYS A 51 -1.71 -5.45 -3.07
C CYS A 51 -0.99 -4.40 -3.89
N GLU A 52 -1.73 -3.68 -4.72
CA GLU A 52 -1.19 -2.55 -5.46
C GLU A 52 -1.75 -1.29 -4.84
N TYR A 53 -0.91 -0.29 -4.71
CA TYR A 53 -1.39 0.99 -4.21
C TYR A 53 -0.62 2.10 -4.90
N GLU A 54 -1.25 3.27 -4.96
CA GLU A 54 -0.65 4.44 -5.54
C GLU A 54 -0.52 5.51 -4.48
N LYS A 55 0.59 6.23 -4.52
CA LYS A 55 0.85 7.32 -3.60
C LYS A 55 1.10 8.58 -4.41
N MET A 56 0.68 9.72 -3.88
CA MET A 56 1.03 11.00 -4.49
C MET A 56 2.51 11.24 -4.34
N LYS A 57 3.14 11.72 -5.40
CA LYS A 57 4.52 12.19 -5.30
C LYS A 57 4.51 13.61 -4.78
N CYS A 58 5.46 13.90 -3.92
CA CYS A 58 5.58 15.24 -3.35
C CYS A 58 6.99 15.77 -3.58
N ASN A 59 7.09 17.10 -3.65
CA ASN A 59 8.38 17.74 -3.78
C ASN A 59 9.06 17.83 -2.42
N LYS A 60 10.18 18.50 -2.36
CA LYS A 60 10.95 18.61 -1.12
C LYS A 60 10.16 19.25 0.01
N ASN A 61 9.21 20.10 -0.33
CA ASN A 61 8.43 20.80 0.67
C ASN A 61 7.19 20.04 1.10
N GLY A 62 7.01 18.84 0.57
CA GLY A 62 5.84 18.05 0.93
C GLY A 62 4.59 18.40 0.14
N CYS A 63 4.71 19.20 -0.89
CA CYS A 63 3.57 19.55 -1.73
C CYS A 63 3.40 18.58 -2.87
N PRO A 64 2.17 18.21 -3.22
CA PRO A 64 1.96 17.30 -4.33
C PRO A 64 2.50 17.88 -5.63
N ILE A 65 3.05 17.00 -6.45
CA ILE A 65 3.55 17.39 -7.77
C ILE A 65 2.41 17.25 -8.75
N VAL A 66 2.17 18.31 -9.53
CA VAL A 66 1.11 18.33 -10.52
C VAL A 66 1.72 18.66 -11.87
N VAL A 67 1.42 17.82 -12.86
CA VAL A 67 1.88 18.03 -14.23
C VAL A 67 0.66 17.95 -15.12
N ASP A 68 0.49 18.96 -15.98
CA ASP A 68 -0.65 19.03 -16.90
C ASP A 68 -1.99 18.88 -16.15
N ASN A 69 -2.10 19.55 -15.01
CA ASN A 69 -3.30 19.53 -14.16
C ASN A 69 -3.63 18.14 -13.61
N LYS A 70 -2.66 17.26 -13.56
CA LYS A 70 -2.86 15.93 -12.99
C LYS A 70 -1.83 15.66 -11.92
N LEU A 71 -2.26 15.01 -10.85
CA LEU A 71 -1.35 14.61 -9.79
C LEU A 71 -0.42 13.53 -10.32
N VAL A 72 0.86 13.66 -9.97
CA VAL A 72 1.83 12.63 -10.29
C VAL A 72 1.79 11.61 -9.17
N LYS A 73 1.66 10.34 -9.53
CA LYS A 73 1.56 9.27 -8.55
C LYS A 73 2.60 8.20 -8.82
N GLU A 74 2.97 7.49 -7.76
CA GLU A 74 3.84 6.33 -7.86
C GLU A 74 3.03 5.08 -7.55
N ARG A 75 3.22 4.05 -8.33
CA ARG A 75 2.54 2.78 -8.10
C ARG A 75 3.50 1.82 -7.43
N HIS A 76 3.00 1.12 -6.43
CA HIS A 76 3.76 0.13 -5.69
C HIS A 76 2.98 -1.17 -5.67
N THR A 77 3.68 -2.29 -5.75
CA THR A 77 3.05 -3.59 -5.70
C THR A 77 3.74 -4.41 -4.62
N VAL A 78 2.94 -5.02 -3.77
CA VAL A 78 3.46 -5.86 -2.69
C VAL A 78 2.80 -7.22 -2.82
N ARG A 79 3.61 -8.25 -2.93
CA ARG A 79 3.10 -9.62 -2.95
C ARG A 79 3.00 -10.11 -1.52
N ILE A 80 1.84 -10.60 -1.18
CA ILE A 80 1.58 -11.07 0.18
C ILE A 80 1.91 -12.54 0.33
#